data_8b2d69fd3434b3a712eeaaeb9d65efdd
#
_entry.id   8b2d69fd3434b3a712eeaaeb9d65efdd
#
_cell.length_a   1.000
_cell.length_b   1.000
_cell.length_c   1.000
_cell.angle_alpha   90.00
_cell.angle_beta   90.00
_cell.angle_gamma   90.00
#
_symmetry.space_group_name_H-M   'P 1'
#
loop_
_entity.id
_entity.type
_entity.pdbx_description
1 polymer ?
#
loop_
_entity_poly.entity_id
_entity_poly.type
_entity_poly.pdbx_seq_one_letter_code
_entity_poly.pdbx_strand_id
1 'polypeptide(L)'
;MRHLILALILLAAPAAAAPLTGKSYIIELSSSQYASGYGNYLVPPLAAVMAKSGLTAETGPGADVVVNIVTNSDIGRWVGTGANKVWLYTISVTIGISPEAYAIPYEGTPAFGITAALETPNPDRQDEMECLITLAARTALKNYRPTGIFPVEGSSCKRR
;
A
#
# COMPACT_ATOMS: atom_id res chain seq x y z
N MET A 1 29.86 52.18 17.63
CA MET A 1 28.50 51.67 17.47
C MET A 1 28.57 50.36 16.70
N ARG A 2 28.43 49.24 17.39
CA ARG A 2 28.51 47.85 16.78
C ARG A 2 27.06 47.38 16.57
N HIS A 3 26.62 47.27 15.31
CA HIS A 3 25.33 46.70 14.95
C HIS A 3 25.38 45.18 15.05
N LEU A 4 24.69 44.60 16.04
CA LEU A 4 24.47 43.18 16.19
C LEU A 4 23.33 42.80 15.26
N ILE A 5 23.61 42.14 14.14
CA ILE A 5 22.57 41.58 13.25
C ILE A 5 22.20 40.21 13.83
N LEU A 6 21.02 40.12 14.43
CA LEU A 6 20.44 38.88 14.91
C LEU A 6 19.83 38.14 13.71
N ALA A 7 20.52 37.14 13.18
CA ALA A 7 19.98 36.27 12.13
C ALA A 7 18.96 35.30 12.74
N LEU A 8 17.69 35.56 12.48
CA LEU A 8 16.58 34.65 12.85
C LEU A 8 16.56 33.46 11.88
N ILE A 9 17.13 32.33 12.29
CA ILE A 9 17.04 31.09 11.54
C ILE A 9 15.64 30.52 11.79
N LEU A 10 14.72 30.69 10.83
CA LEU A 10 13.44 29.96 10.79
C LEU A 10 13.76 28.50 10.50
N LEU A 11 13.75 27.66 11.52
CA LEU A 11 13.67 26.21 11.38
C LEU A 11 12.28 25.88 10.82
N ALA A 12 12.18 25.68 9.50
CA ALA A 12 11.02 25.08 8.90
C ALA A 12 10.94 23.63 9.40
N ALA A 13 10.10 23.37 10.40
CA ALA A 13 9.75 22.02 10.78
C ALA A 13 9.14 21.32 9.54
N PRO A 14 9.55 20.06 9.21
CA PRO A 14 8.88 19.32 8.16
C PRO A 14 7.41 19.23 8.52
N ALA A 15 6.54 19.71 7.61
CA ALA A 15 5.10 19.55 7.76
C ALA A 15 4.82 18.04 7.89
N ALA A 16 4.52 17.58 9.11
CA ALA A 16 4.05 16.22 9.32
C ALA A 16 2.77 16.09 8.48
N ALA A 17 2.74 15.10 7.59
CA ALA A 17 1.55 14.80 6.81
C ALA A 17 0.39 14.62 7.79
N ALA A 18 -0.73 15.31 7.55
CA ALA A 18 -1.90 15.22 8.42
C ALA A 18 -2.32 13.75 8.52
N PRO A 19 -2.60 13.23 9.71
CA PRO A 19 -3.04 11.85 9.86
C PRO A 19 -4.32 11.65 9.06
N LEU A 20 -4.45 10.51 8.36
CA LEU A 20 -5.65 10.16 7.59
C LEU A 20 -6.84 9.78 8.49
N THR A 21 -6.67 9.74 9.79
CA THR A 21 -7.74 9.48 10.77
C THR A 21 -8.89 10.47 10.62
N GLY A 22 -10.11 9.97 10.51
CA GLY A 22 -11.31 10.77 10.29
C GLY A 22 -11.56 11.18 8.84
N LYS A 23 -10.68 10.76 7.92
CA LYS A 23 -10.86 10.94 6.47
C LYS A 23 -11.77 9.88 5.89
N SER A 24 -12.48 10.25 4.81
CA SER A 24 -13.21 9.29 4.00
C SER A 24 -12.35 8.74 2.87
N TYR A 25 -12.65 7.51 2.45
CA TYR A 25 -11.94 6.85 1.35
C TYR A 25 -12.85 6.06 0.44
N ILE A 26 -12.44 5.91 -0.82
CA ILE A 26 -12.95 4.92 -1.76
C ILE A 26 -11.84 3.95 -2.12
N ILE A 27 -12.21 2.68 -2.42
CA ILE A 27 -11.26 1.70 -2.94
C ILE A 27 -11.49 1.57 -4.43
N GLU A 28 -10.42 1.77 -5.23
CA GLU A 28 -10.41 1.53 -6.65
C GLU A 28 -9.59 0.29 -6.99
N LEU A 29 -10.20 -0.60 -7.77
CA LEU A 29 -9.58 -1.78 -8.35
C LEU A 29 -9.37 -1.56 -9.84
N SER A 30 -8.35 -2.18 -10.41
CA SER A 30 -8.19 -2.21 -11.86
C SER A 30 -9.34 -2.97 -12.53
N SER A 31 -9.61 -2.65 -13.80
CA SER A 31 -10.67 -3.32 -14.57
C SER A 31 -10.51 -4.85 -14.59
N SER A 32 -9.27 -5.36 -14.66
CA SER A 32 -8.97 -6.79 -14.62
C SER A 32 -9.27 -7.42 -13.25
N GLN A 33 -9.04 -6.72 -12.15
CA GLN A 33 -9.37 -7.18 -10.80
C GLN A 33 -10.89 -7.26 -10.59
N TYR A 34 -11.64 -6.30 -11.13
CA TYR A 34 -13.09 -6.34 -11.14
C TYR A 34 -13.62 -7.53 -11.95
N ALA A 35 -13.16 -7.69 -13.18
CA ALA A 35 -13.64 -8.74 -14.09
C ALA A 35 -13.32 -10.15 -13.59
N SER A 36 -12.21 -10.35 -12.87
CA SER A 36 -11.80 -11.66 -12.34
C SER A 36 -12.46 -12.05 -11.01
N GLY A 37 -13.24 -11.16 -10.39
CA GLY A 37 -13.78 -11.38 -9.05
C GLY A 37 -12.74 -11.27 -7.91
N TYR A 38 -11.51 -10.91 -8.22
CA TYR A 38 -10.41 -10.75 -7.24
C TYR A 38 -10.74 -9.71 -6.16
N GLY A 39 -11.60 -8.74 -6.45
CA GLY A 39 -12.04 -7.75 -5.48
C GLY A 39 -12.62 -8.36 -4.20
N ASN A 40 -13.26 -9.53 -4.30
CA ASN A 40 -13.83 -10.22 -3.15
C ASN A 40 -12.77 -10.66 -2.12
N TYR A 41 -11.53 -10.85 -2.55
CA TYR A 41 -10.38 -11.21 -1.68
C TYR A 41 -9.57 -10.01 -1.24
N LEU A 42 -9.43 -9.01 -2.11
CA LEU A 42 -8.53 -7.89 -1.89
C LEU A 42 -9.15 -6.81 -0.99
N VAL A 43 -10.44 -6.54 -1.19
CA VAL A 43 -11.13 -5.43 -0.51
C VAL A 43 -11.32 -5.68 1.00
N PRO A 44 -11.79 -6.84 1.48
CA PRO A 44 -12.09 -7.03 2.89
C PRO A 44 -10.89 -6.80 3.83
N PRO A 45 -9.68 -7.36 3.61
CA PRO A 45 -8.55 -7.13 4.49
C PRO A 45 -8.10 -5.65 4.48
N LEU A 46 -8.17 -4.96 3.34
CA LEU A 46 -7.88 -3.53 3.25
C LEU A 46 -8.90 -2.70 4.02
N ALA A 47 -10.20 -2.92 3.78
CA ALA A 47 -11.29 -2.20 4.44
C ALA A 47 -11.22 -2.36 5.96
N ALA A 48 -10.88 -3.56 6.46
CA ALA A 48 -10.71 -3.81 7.88
C ALA A 48 -9.58 -2.98 8.50
N VAL A 49 -8.46 -2.81 7.78
CA VAL A 49 -7.34 -1.97 8.25
C VAL A 49 -7.74 -0.49 8.24
N MET A 50 -8.42 0.00 7.17
CA MET A 50 -8.88 1.38 7.06
C MET A 50 -9.85 1.73 8.19
N ALA A 51 -10.88 0.90 8.41
CA ALA A 51 -11.86 1.11 9.47
C ALA A 51 -11.19 1.13 10.87
N LYS A 52 -10.27 0.20 11.13
CA LYS A 52 -9.52 0.14 12.40
C LYS A 52 -8.63 1.38 12.61
N SER A 53 -8.23 2.04 11.55
CA SER A 53 -7.43 3.26 11.57
C SER A 53 -8.29 4.54 11.62
N GLY A 54 -9.61 4.40 11.72
CA GLY A 54 -10.55 5.52 11.86
C GLY A 54 -10.90 6.22 10.54
N LEU A 55 -10.72 5.55 9.39
CA LEU A 55 -11.21 6.05 8.12
C LEU A 55 -12.63 5.54 7.85
N THR A 56 -13.43 6.34 7.13
CA THR A 56 -14.80 6.00 6.75
C THR A 56 -14.88 5.68 5.27
N ALA A 57 -15.48 4.52 4.92
CA ALA A 57 -15.69 4.14 3.52
C ALA A 57 -16.82 4.98 2.91
N GLU A 58 -16.59 5.47 1.67
CA GLU A 58 -17.58 6.14 0.84
C GLU A 58 -17.91 5.29 -0.39
N THR A 59 -19.11 5.46 -0.91
CA THR A 59 -19.59 4.71 -2.10
C THR A 59 -19.74 5.59 -3.34
N GLY A 60 -19.42 6.87 -3.23
CA GLY A 60 -19.59 7.85 -4.32
C GLY A 60 -18.44 8.84 -4.41
N PRO A 61 -18.52 9.78 -5.37
CA PRO A 61 -17.55 10.85 -5.49
C PRO A 61 -17.59 11.74 -4.23
N GLY A 62 -16.45 12.26 -3.82
CA GLY A 62 -16.34 13.15 -2.67
C GLY A 62 -15.54 12.59 -1.49
N ALA A 63 -14.99 11.37 -1.64
CA ALA A 63 -14.05 10.85 -0.64
C ALA A 63 -12.78 11.72 -0.56
N ASP A 64 -12.23 11.85 0.65
CA ASP A 64 -10.99 12.60 0.86
C ASP A 64 -9.77 11.96 0.17
N VAL A 65 -9.78 10.64 0.03
CA VAL A 65 -8.69 9.90 -0.62
C VAL A 65 -9.20 8.70 -1.43
N VAL A 66 -8.45 8.39 -2.47
CA VAL A 66 -8.60 7.15 -3.26
C VAL A 66 -7.53 6.17 -2.81
N VAL A 67 -7.93 4.94 -2.53
CA VAL A 67 -7.05 3.84 -2.14
C VAL A 67 -7.05 2.78 -3.23
N ASN A 68 -5.86 2.49 -3.76
CA ASN A 68 -5.67 1.52 -4.83
C ASN A 68 -4.97 0.27 -4.31
N ILE A 69 -5.35 -0.88 -4.84
CA ILE A 69 -4.65 -2.15 -4.62
C ILE A 69 -4.07 -2.61 -5.95
N VAL A 70 -2.75 -2.75 -6.01
CA VAL A 70 -2.07 -3.35 -7.16
C VAL A 70 -1.40 -4.63 -6.70
N THR A 71 -1.76 -5.76 -7.30
CA THR A 71 -1.16 -7.06 -7.01
C THR A 71 -0.31 -7.51 -8.18
N ASN A 72 0.84 -8.10 -7.89
CA ASN A 72 1.69 -8.72 -8.90
C ASN A 72 2.17 -10.09 -8.42
N SER A 73 2.32 -11.02 -9.36
CA SER A 73 2.84 -12.37 -9.11
C SER A 73 3.60 -12.84 -10.34
N ASP A 74 4.80 -13.36 -10.15
CA ASP A 74 5.56 -14.00 -11.22
C ASP A 74 5.11 -15.45 -11.44
N ILE A 75 5.65 -16.05 -12.50
CA ILE A 75 5.45 -17.47 -12.81
C ILE A 75 6.28 -18.42 -11.93
N GLY A 76 7.15 -17.86 -11.07
CA GLY A 76 8.07 -18.59 -10.22
C GLY A 76 9.38 -18.98 -10.91
N ARG A 77 10.33 -19.44 -10.08
CA ARG A 77 11.64 -19.92 -10.52
C ARG A 77 12.19 -21.00 -9.59
N TRP A 78 13.06 -21.88 -10.13
CA TRP A 78 13.82 -22.80 -9.30
C TRP A 78 14.94 -22.06 -8.55
N VAL A 79 15.03 -22.30 -7.24
CA VAL A 79 16.09 -21.78 -6.38
C VAL A 79 16.74 -22.94 -5.62
N GLY A 80 18.07 -22.91 -5.46
CA GLY A 80 18.85 -23.98 -4.84
C GLY A 80 19.54 -24.91 -5.83
N THR A 81 20.22 -25.93 -5.32
CA THR A 81 21.01 -26.89 -6.11
C THR A 81 20.71 -28.34 -5.73
N GLY A 82 20.83 -29.23 -6.69
CA GLY A 82 20.63 -30.67 -6.47
C GLY A 82 19.24 -31.00 -5.91
N ALA A 83 19.21 -31.82 -4.87
CA ALA A 83 17.98 -32.26 -4.19
C ALA A 83 17.30 -31.15 -3.36
N ASN A 84 17.99 -30.03 -3.14
CA ASN A 84 17.48 -28.90 -2.36
C ASN A 84 16.86 -27.81 -3.25
N LYS A 85 16.48 -28.13 -4.47
CA LYS A 85 15.75 -27.19 -5.34
C LYS A 85 14.33 -26.99 -4.84
N VAL A 86 13.92 -25.72 -4.75
CA VAL A 86 12.56 -25.32 -4.40
C VAL A 86 12.04 -24.36 -5.48
N TRP A 87 10.80 -24.54 -5.88
CA TRP A 87 10.12 -23.59 -6.76
C TRP A 87 9.62 -22.43 -5.93
N LEU A 88 10.06 -21.20 -6.21
CA LEU A 88 9.63 -19.99 -5.52
C LEU A 88 8.89 -19.07 -6.46
N TYR A 89 7.80 -18.52 -5.95
CA TYR A 89 7.05 -17.43 -6.56
C TYR A 89 7.39 -16.13 -5.84
N THR A 90 7.43 -15.03 -6.58
CA THR A 90 7.47 -13.69 -6.00
C THR A 90 6.07 -13.10 -6.10
N ILE A 91 5.50 -12.73 -4.96
CA ILE A 91 4.23 -12.01 -4.90
C ILE A 91 4.43 -10.65 -4.29
N SER A 92 3.70 -9.66 -4.76
CA SER A 92 3.73 -8.32 -4.19
C SER A 92 2.36 -7.66 -4.21
N VAL A 93 2.17 -6.78 -3.23
CA VAL A 93 0.99 -5.92 -3.11
C VAL A 93 1.46 -4.50 -2.91
N THR A 94 0.95 -3.60 -3.72
CA THR A 94 1.11 -2.16 -3.51
C THR A 94 -0.23 -1.57 -3.07
N ILE A 95 -0.25 -0.94 -1.90
CA ILE A 95 -1.36 -0.11 -1.45
C ILE A 95 -1.00 1.33 -1.75
N GLY A 96 -1.73 1.92 -2.69
CA GLY A 96 -1.58 3.32 -3.09
C GLY A 96 -2.62 4.19 -2.42
N ILE A 97 -2.26 5.44 -2.11
CA ILE A 97 -3.16 6.46 -1.57
C ILE A 97 -2.95 7.74 -2.36
N SER A 98 -4.02 8.26 -2.92
CA SER A 98 -4.01 9.51 -3.70
C SER A 98 -5.14 10.43 -3.24
N PRO A 99 -5.00 11.75 -3.33
CA PRO A 99 -6.11 12.67 -3.15
C PRO A 99 -7.20 12.40 -4.20
N GLU A 100 -8.47 12.61 -3.87
CA GLU A 100 -9.60 12.40 -4.78
C GLU A 100 -9.47 13.17 -6.11
N ALA A 101 -8.90 14.37 -6.08
CA ALA A 101 -8.69 15.19 -7.29
C ALA A 101 -7.94 14.48 -8.42
N TYR A 102 -7.34 13.33 -8.17
CA TYR A 102 -6.65 12.49 -9.15
C TYR A 102 -7.43 11.22 -9.51
N ALA A 103 -8.69 11.10 -9.10
CA ALA A 103 -9.55 9.96 -9.42
C ALA A 103 -9.94 9.96 -10.91
N ILE A 104 -8.96 9.71 -11.77
CA ILE A 104 -9.16 9.12 -13.09
C ILE A 104 -9.22 7.62 -12.85
N PRO A 105 -10.08 6.82 -13.57
CA PRO A 105 -10.06 5.36 -13.47
C PRO A 105 -8.60 4.89 -13.47
N TYR A 106 -8.17 4.24 -12.41
CA TYR A 106 -6.76 4.11 -12.08
C TYR A 106 -6.02 3.21 -13.05
N GLU A 107 -5.27 3.78 -13.93
CA GLU A 107 -4.22 3.13 -14.74
C GLU A 107 -2.81 3.70 -14.41
N GLY A 108 -2.71 4.52 -13.39
CA GLY A 108 -1.50 5.28 -13.06
C GLY A 108 -0.78 4.82 -11.78
N THR A 109 0.35 5.46 -11.52
CA THR A 109 1.10 5.29 -10.27
C THR A 109 0.47 6.15 -9.17
N PRO A 110 0.15 5.60 -7.97
CA PRO A 110 -0.40 6.39 -6.87
C PRO A 110 0.57 7.51 -6.46
N ALA A 111 0.02 8.60 -5.92
CA ALA A 111 0.85 9.68 -5.38
C ALA A 111 1.76 9.17 -4.27
N PHE A 112 1.21 8.36 -3.37
CA PHE A 112 1.94 7.68 -2.31
C PHE A 112 1.58 6.20 -2.29
N GLY A 113 2.53 5.32 -1.94
CA GLY A 113 2.23 3.89 -1.81
C GLY A 113 3.28 3.11 -1.02
N ILE A 114 2.85 1.96 -0.55
CA ILE A 114 3.72 0.96 0.08
C ILE A 114 3.60 -0.35 -0.71
N THR A 115 4.73 -0.88 -1.13
CA THR A 115 4.82 -2.18 -1.78
C THR A 115 5.38 -3.21 -0.81
N ALA A 116 4.55 -4.18 -0.42
CA ALA A 116 4.98 -5.36 0.33
C ALA A 116 5.24 -6.52 -0.63
N ALA A 117 6.37 -7.19 -0.49
CA ALA A 117 6.74 -8.31 -1.34
C ALA A 117 7.23 -9.52 -0.54
N LEU A 118 7.01 -10.72 -1.09
CA LEU A 118 7.35 -11.98 -0.46
C LEU A 118 7.76 -13.02 -1.52
N GLU A 119 8.79 -13.80 -1.22
CA GLU A 119 9.09 -15.05 -1.95
C GLU A 119 8.54 -16.26 -1.19
N THR A 120 7.71 -17.06 -1.86
CA THR A 120 7.04 -18.22 -1.24
C THR A 120 7.05 -19.44 -2.15
N PRO A 121 7.22 -20.66 -1.61
CA PRO A 121 7.02 -21.90 -2.35
C PRO A 121 5.55 -22.30 -2.47
N ASN A 122 4.64 -21.58 -1.80
CA ASN A 122 3.24 -21.94 -1.72
C ASN A 122 2.50 -21.60 -3.03
N PRO A 123 1.90 -22.57 -3.75
CA PRO A 123 1.08 -22.29 -4.94
C PRO A 123 -0.25 -21.61 -4.60
N ASP A 124 -0.84 -21.95 -3.44
CA ASP A 124 -2.01 -21.27 -2.88
C ASP A 124 -1.54 -20.14 -1.97
N ARG A 125 -1.61 -18.93 -2.49
CA ARG A 125 -1.01 -17.73 -1.89
C ARG A 125 -2.05 -16.77 -1.30
N GLN A 126 -3.29 -17.20 -1.11
CA GLN A 126 -4.36 -16.33 -0.65
C GLN A 126 -4.05 -15.75 0.72
N ASP A 127 -3.73 -16.60 1.71
CA ASP A 127 -3.43 -16.15 3.09
C ASP A 127 -2.24 -15.19 3.13
N GLU A 128 -1.21 -15.48 2.32
CA GLU A 128 -0.02 -14.65 2.23
C GLU A 128 -0.34 -13.29 1.56
N MET A 129 -1.21 -13.30 0.54
CA MET A 129 -1.67 -12.09 -0.12
C MET A 129 -2.49 -11.20 0.84
N GLU A 130 -3.42 -11.77 1.59
CA GLU A 130 -4.20 -11.04 2.60
C GLU A 130 -3.30 -10.43 3.69
N CYS A 131 -2.27 -11.18 4.12
CA CYS A 131 -1.27 -10.67 5.06
C CYS A 131 -0.48 -9.50 4.45
N LEU A 132 -0.03 -9.60 3.19
CA LEU A 132 0.69 -8.53 2.50
C LEU A 132 -0.17 -7.27 2.35
N ILE A 133 -1.46 -7.40 2.02
CA ILE A 133 -2.41 -6.29 1.98
C ILE A 133 -2.47 -5.60 3.35
N THR A 134 -2.65 -6.39 4.40
CA THR A 134 -2.72 -5.88 5.77
C THR A 134 -1.43 -5.16 6.18
N LEU A 135 -0.28 -5.74 5.86
CA LEU A 135 1.04 -5.17 6.15
C LEU A 135 1.25 -3.85 5.40
N ALA A 136 1.02 -3.86 4.08
CA ALA A 136 1.19 -2.68 3.24
C ALA A 136 0.24 -1.55 3.66
N ALA A 137 -1.04 -1.86 3.93
CA ALA A 137 -2.03 -0.87 4.35
C ALA A 137 -1.68 -0.24 5.71
N ARG A 138 -1.32 -1.04 6.73
CA ARG A 138 -0.89 -0.52 8.04
C ARG A 138 0.34 0.35 7.91
N THR A 139 1.30 -0.07 7.10
CA THR A 139 2.54 0.68 6.89
C THR A 139 2.25 1.99 6.15
N ALA A 140 1.36 1.97 5.15
CA ALA A 140 0.95 3.15 4.41
C ALA A 140 0.28 4.19 5.32
N LEU A 141 -0.67 3.78 6.15
CA LEU A 141 -1.36 4.68 7.07
C LEU A 141 -0.44 5.27 8.12
N LYS A 142 0.48 4.46 8.67
CA LYS A 142 1.45 4.90 9.68
C LYS A 142 2.47 5.89 9.11
N ASN A 143 2.89 5.71 7.86
CA ASN A 143 3.97 6.47 7.23
C ASN A 143 3.48 7.35 6.09
N TYR A 144 2.19 7.71 6.07
CA TYR A 144 1.60 8.50 4.99
C TYR A 144 2.40 9.77 4.72
N ARG A 145 2.65 10.02 3.44
CA ARG A 145 3.39 11.16 2.90
C ARG A 145 2.68 11.66 1.64
N PRO A 146 2.93 12.91 1.22
CA PRO A 146 2.32 13.43 -0.01
C PRO A 146 2.68 12.65 -1.27
N THR A 147 3.90 12.07 -1.34
CA THR A 147 4.39 11.38 -2.54
C THR A 147 5.39 10.29 -2.21
N GLY A 148 5.56 9.35 -3.17
CA GLY A 148 6.58 8.32 -3.18
C GLY A 148 6.05 6.92 -2.91
N ILE A 149 6.70 5.92 -3.51
CA ILE A 149 6.41 4.50 -3.29
C ILE A 149 7.59 3.87 -2.56
N PHE A 150 7.32 3.19 -1.45
CA PHE A 150 8.34 2.64 -0.57
C PHE A 150 8.14 1.13 -0.39
N PRO A 151 9.21 0.34 -0.45
CA PRO A 151 9.13 -1.08 -0.20
C PRO A 151 9.04 -1.39 1.30
N VAL A 152 8.40 -2.53 1.61
CA VAL A 152 8.42 -3.18 2.92
C VAL A 152 8.57 -4.69 2.74
N GLU A 153 9.40 -5.29 3.58
CA GLU A 153 9.63 -6.73 3.57
C GLU A 153 8.41 -7.50 4.06
N GLY A 154 7.92 -8.44 3.24
CA GLY A 154 6.77 -9.28 3.54
C GLY A 154 7.11 -10.60 4.25
N SER A 155 8.34 -10.81 4.69
CA SER A 155 8.81 -12.08 5.28
C SER A 155 7.98 -12.55 6.47
N SER A 156 7.38 -11.62 7.22
CA SER A 156 6.45 -11.93 8.33
C SER A 156 5.14 -12.57 7.86
N CYS A 157 4.80 -12.44 6.59
CA CYS A 157 3.60 -13.03 5.97
C CYS A 157 3.83 -14.43 5.42
N LYS A 158 5.06 -14.94 5.45
CA LYS A 158 5.37 -16.27 4.94
C LYS A 158 4.66 -17.34 5.78
N ARG A 159 3.86 -18.17 5.13
CA ARG A 159 3.21 -19.31 5.78
C ARG A 159 4.28 -20.29 6.27
N ARG A 160 4.19 -20.72 7.51
CA ARG A 160 5.08 -21.71 8.13
C ARG A 160 4.61 -23.13 7.81
#